data_d873b62553e52c327ef312c301e8107f
#
_entry.id   d873b62553e52c327ef312c301e8107f
#
_cell.length_a   1.000
_cell.length_b   1.000
_cell.length_c   1.000
_cell.angle_alpha   90.00
_cell.angle_beta   90.00
_cell.angle_gamma   90.00
#
_symmetry.space_group_name_H-M   'P 1'
#
loop_
_entity.id
_entity.type
_entity.pdbx_description
1 polymer ?
#
loop_
_entity_poly.entity_id
_entity_poly.type
_entity_poly.pdbx_seq_one_letter_code
_entity_poly.pdbx_strand_id
1 'polypeptide(L)'
;MRKWFTWCLLTAVAFVGSGCSDDDDGGQVKLAFSKRTAVFGAGGGAVSINVDAAGAWSAAQPEAGWLEVEYDATSMRLHAEANPSPEVRQAEVVVTTGDYTATIDVAQEPAEPVTLDVKGPESYVFDSEGGEILLSVASNAAWTASVDQTWCVLSTDPERGLATLTVAEPNTGDKTLTATLTVEAGTEVNGAKQTFSLSQQMRGENPYFRIPGTFSITADHWMLRGVDQGAGTRGSCVIEEDLYNQYFNLSALTFDGQGEPMRMEALALNLPYNREECYVSIPLGQLLATFEEKDMMVYLVAINVKNSTFTTGSGAVTGVVSDDFRTITLHGLPEEYQTLGLISRKISDTSQVGMFGDIYYPSGEGIVLAREAASASSALLPVAFSSVQRGDVVRLRAHTTRPAPSATTRVFRTSTALLKNSIEKSPLF
;
A
#
# COMPACT_ATOMS: atom_id res chain seq x y z
N MET A 1 14.35 -25.77 -6.74
CA MET A 1 15.57 -26.58 -6.56
C MET A 1 15.95 -26.51 -5.09
N ARG A 2 15.72 -27.61 -4.41
CA ARG A 2 15.97 -27.79 -2.97
C ARG A 2 17.49 -27.82 -2.75
N LYS A 3 18.04 -26.88 -1.99
CA LYS A 3 19.37 -27.04 -1.40
C LYS A 3 19.19 -27.19 0.11
N TRP A 4 19.24 -28.40 0.54
CA TRP A 4 19.45 -28.79 1.93
C TRP A 4 20.86 -28.39 2.33
N PHE A 5 21.00 -27.46 3.22
CA PHE A 5 22.25 -27.25 3.94
C PHE A 5 22.12 -27.98 5.28
N THR A 6 22.59 -29.20 5.29
CA THR A 6 22.86 -29.94 6.51
C THR A 6 24.18 -29.40 7.04
N TRP A 7 24.15 -28.57 8.04
CA TRP A 7 25.31 -28.26 8.84
C TRP A 7 25.31 -29.13 10.08
N CYS A 8 25.88 -30.36 9.92
CA CYS A 8 26.45 -31.10 11.03
C CYS A 8 27.86 -30.60 11.22
N LEU A 9 28.07 -29.60 12.05
CA LEU A 9 29.39 -29.31 12.58
C LEU A 9 29.47 -29.99 13.95
N LEU A 10 29.73 -31.31 13.93
CA LEU A 10 30.27 -32.04 15.06
C LEU A 10 31.73 -31.60 15.19
N THR A 11 31.99 -30.49 15.90
CA THR A 11 33.32 -30.24 16.41
C THR A 11 33.54 -31.16 17.57
N ALA A 12 34.07 -32.36 17.26
CA ALA A 12 34.69 -33.19 18.27
C ALA A 12 35.89 -32.40 18.81
N VAL A 13 35.69 -31.78 19.96
CA VAL A 13 36.83 -31.29 20.73
C VAL A 13 37.59 -32.51 21.22
N ALA A 14 38.64 -32.84 20.49
CA ALA A 14 39.61 -33.84 20.91
C ALA A 14 40.39 -33.25 22.09
N PHE A 15 39.98 -33.56 23.29
CA PHE A 15 40.82 -33.37 24.47
C PHE A 15 42.03 -34.31 24.34
N VAL A 16 43.15 -33.74 24.01
CA VAL A 16 44.44 -34.44 24.11
C VAL A 16 44.79 -34.52 25.60
N GLY A 17 44.45 -35.59 26.22
CA GLY A 17 44.96 -35.93 27.54
C GLY A 17 46.48 -36.13 27.46
N SER A 18 47.26 -35.16 27.84
CA SER A 18 48.69 -35.32 28.09
C SER A 18 48.89 -35.55 29.56
N GLY A 19 49.48 -36.69 29.87
CA GLY A 19 50.01 -36.92 31.19
C GLY A 19 50.06 -38.34 31.62
N CYS A 20 50.89 -39.15 31.03
CA CYS A 20 51.55 -40.25 31.74
C CYS A 20 52.82 -39.72 32.34
N SER A 21 52.89 -39.62 33.64
CA SER A 21 54.12 -39.85 34.37
C SER A 21 53.95 -41.17 35.10
N ASP A 22 54.64 -42.17 34.57
CA ASP A 22 54.96 -43.39 35.31
C ASP A 22 55.83 -42.98 36.48
N ASP A 23 55.26 -43.00 37.71
CA ASP A 23 56.00 -43.29 38.89
C ASP A 23 55.29 -44.47 39.58
N ASP A 24 55.96 -45.60 39.47
CA ASP A 24 55.61 -46.90 40.07
C ASP A 24 55.80 -46.83 41.58
N ASP A 25 54.85 -46.25 42.25
CA ASP A 25 54.70 -46.39 43.68
C ASP A 25 53.24 -46.80 43.94
N GLY A 26 53.05 -48.03 44.51
CA GLY A 26 51.78 -48.67 44.75
C GLY A 26 50.78 -47.82 45.57
N GLY A 27 50.53 -46.57 45.12
CA GLY A 27 49.72 -45.59 45.69
C GLY A 27 48.24 -45.81 45.40
N GLN A 28 47.44 -46.00 46.44
CA GLN A 28 45.97 -45.94 46.38
C GLN A 28 45.56 -44.70 45.58
N VAL A 29 44.69 -44.89 44.58
CA VAL A 29 44.05 -43.80 43.87
C VAL A 29 43.42 -42.88 44.88
N LYS A 30 43.96 -41.69 45.13
CA LYS A 30 43.53 -40.78 46.17
C LYS A 30 42.19 -40.14 45.88
N LEU A 31 41.79 -40.08 44.61
CA LEU A 31 40.54 -39.46 44.16
C LEU A 31 40.14 -40.00 42.75
N ALA A 32 39.00 -40.71 42.70
CA ALA A 32 38.45 -41.23 41.43
C ALA A 32 36.98 -40.79 41.26
N PHE A 33 36.55 -40.64 40.03
CA PHE A 33 35.21 -40.22 39.67
C PHE A 33 34.56 -41.22 38.71
N SER A 34 33.25 -41.46 38.85
CA SER A 34 32.49 -42.22 37.86
C SER A 34 32.47 -41.56 36.49
N LYS A 35 32.62 -40.20 36.45
CA LYS A 35 32.71 -39.40 35.24
C LYS A 35 33.60 -38.18 35.52
N ARG A 36 34.45 -37.78 34.58
CA ARG A 36 35.22 -36.54 34.64
C ARG A 36 34.64 -35.39 33.83
N THR A 37 33.57 -35.68 33.07
CA THR A 37 32.83 -34.68 32.29
C THR A 37 31.35 -34.81 32.57
N ALA A 38 30.65 -33.69 32.67
CA ALA A 38 29.20 -33.61 32.75
C ALA A 38 28.70 -32.73 31.62
N VAL A 39 27.74 -33.22 30.81
CA VAL A 39 27.10 -32.47 29.74
C VAL A 39 25.61 -32.34 30.09
N PHE A 40 25.11 -31.13 30.08
CA PHE A 40 23.71 -30.79 30.24
C PHE A 40 23.10 -30.38 28.89
N GLY A 41 21.85 -30.74 28.67
CA GLY A 41 21.08 -30.11 27.61
C GLY A 41 20.73 -28.67 27.96
N ALA A 42 20.25 -27.91 26.98
CA ALA A 42 19.87 -26.48 27.16
C ALA A 42 18.87 -26.25 28.31
N GLY A 43 17.95 -27.21 28.55
CA GLY A 43 16.97 -27.13 29.64
C GLY A 43 17.55 -27.26 31.04
N GLY A 44 18.85 -27.51 31.19
CA GLY A 44 19.46 -27.74 32.48
C GLY A 44 19.14 -29.14 33.06
N GLY A 45 19.12 -29.24 34.38
CA GLY A 45 18.80 -30.47 35.12
C GLY A 45 19.88 -30.87 36.12
N ALA A 46 19.94 -32.15 36.47
CA ALA A 46 20.89 -32.64 37.47
C ALA A 46 21.67 -33.87 36.98
N VAL A 47 22.96 -33.90 37.31
CA VAL A 47 23.87 -35.03 37.06
C VAL A 47 24.54 -35.44 38.34
N SER A 48 24.48 -36.75 38.68
CA SER A 48 25.20 -37.29 39.85
C SER A 48 26.51 -37.94 39.37
N ILE A 49 27.57 -37.74 40.14
CA ILE A 49 28.89 -38.25 39.94
C ILE A 49 29.34 -38.94 41.24
N ASN A 50 29.62 -40.26 41.21
CA ASN A 50 30.17 -40.95 42.34
C ASN A 50 31.63 -40.57 42.50
N VAL A 51 32.03 -40.35 43.73
CA VAL A 51 33.37 -39.94 44.17
C VAL A 51 33.93 -41.01 45.07
N ASP A 52 35.05 -41.58 44.70
CA ASP A 52 35.83 -42.53 45.51
C ASP A 52 37.09 -41.78 45.96
N ALA A 53 37.17 -41.46 47.23
CA ALA A 53 38.24 -40.70 47.83
C ALA A 53 38.81 -41.48 49.02
N ALA A 54 40.14 -41.49 49.13
CA ALA A 54 40.86 -42.15 50.23
C ALA A 54 40.67 -41.44 51.63
N GLY A 55 40.01 -40.31 51.67
CA GLY A 55 39.75 -39.49 52.85
C GLY A 55 38.61 -38.50 52.65
N ALA A 56 38.40 -37.59 53.59
CA ALA A 56 37.42 -36.54 53.45
C ALA A 56 37.77 -35.68 52.24
N TRP A 57 36.74 -35.33 51.45
CA TRP A 57 36.85 -34.52 50.26
C TRP A 57 35.85 -33.36 50.28
N SER A 58 36.07 -32.38 49.44
CA SER A 58 35.21 -31.22 49.25
C SER A 58 35.17 -30.84 47.76
N ALA A 59 34.02 -30.29 47.32
CA ALA A 59 33.89 -29.67 45.99
C ALA A 59 33.69 -28.15 46.16
N ALA A 60 34.42 -27.37 45.41
CA ALA A 60 34.25 -25.92 45.37
C ALA A 60 33.01 -25.57 44.54
N GLN A 61 32.25 -24.59 45.00
CA GLN A 61 31.21 -23.98 44.13
C GLN A 61 31.86 -23.27 42.96
N PRO A 62 31.43 -23.55 41.71
CA PRO A 62 31.95 -22.86 40.55
C PRO A 62 31.58 -21.36 40.58
N GLU A 63 32.39 -20.51 40.02
CA GLU A 63 32.09 -19.07 39.87
C GLU A 63 30.94 -18.84 38.88
N ALA A 64 30.63 -19.82 38.05
CA ALA A 64 29.52 -19.82 37.10
C ALA A 64 28.19 -19.95 37.86
N GLY A 65 27.48 -18.82 38.00
CA GLY A 65 26.23 -18.72 38.78
C GLY A 65 25.07 -19.61 38.29
N TRP A 66 25.22 -20.26 37.14
CA TRP A 66 24.22 -21.20 36.58
C TRP A 66 24.40 -22.64 36.99
N LEU A 67 25.50 -23.00 37.69
CA LEU A 67 25.85 -24.34 38.11
C LEU A 67 26.02 -24.40 39.63
N GLU A 68 25.23 -25.22 40.26
CA GLU A 68 25.33 -25.51 41.71
C GLU A 68 25.89 -26.90 41.93
N VAL A 69 26.67 -27.05 43.00
CA VAL A 69 27.28 -28.31 43.42
C VAL A 69 26.86 -28.64 44.83
N GLU A 70 26.17 -29.77 45.00
CA GLU A 70 25.89 -30.40 46.25
C GLU A 70 26.70 -31.70 46.36
N TYR A 71 27.21 -32.06 47.54
CA TYR A 71 27.96 -33.29 47.72
C TYR A 71 27.79 -33.89 49.10
N ASP A 72 27.93 -35.22 49.16
CA ASP A 72 27.98 -36.03 50.39
C ASP A 72 29.30 -36.78 50.48
N ALA A 73 29.39 -37.85 51.33
CA ALA A 73 30.64 -38.59 51.49
C ALA A 73 31.08 -39.43 50.26
N THR A 74 30.14 -39.74 49.36
CA THR A 74 30.35 -40.71 48.24
C THR A 74 29.96 -40.21 46.89
N SER A 75 29.26 -39.07 46.84
CA SER A 75 28.76 -38.53 45.57
C SER A 75 28.69 -37.01 45.57
N MET A 76 28.75 -36.42 44.39
CA MET A 76 28.36 -35.06 44.14
C MET A 76 27.21 -35.01 43.14
N ARG A 77 26.34 -34.01 43.32
CA ARG A 77 25.24 -33.69 42.41
C ARG A 77 25.47 -32.31 41.85
N LEU A 78 25.59 -32.24 40.52
CA LEU A 78 25.66 -31.00 39.77
C LEU A 78 24.24 -30.66 39.34
N HIS A 79 23.81 -29.40 39.57
CA HIS A 79 22.53 -28.88 39.10
C HIS A 79 22.79 -27.65 38.22
N ALA A 80 22.34 -27.72 36.98
CA ALA A 80 22.45 -26.62 36.04
C ALA A 80 21.07 -26.00 35.76
N GLU A 81 21.00 -24.68 35.84
CA GLU A 81 19.84 -23.92 35.36
C GLU A 81 19.74 -23.99 33.82
N ALA A 82 18.57 -23.67 33.26
CA ALA A 82 18.41 -23.59 31.80
C ALA A 82 19.37 -22.57 31.18
N ASN A 83 19.95 -22.93 30.02
CA ASN A 83 20.78 -22.03 29.23
C ASN A 83 19.89 -21.26 28.22
N PRO A 84 19.57 -20.00 28.44
CA PRO A 84 18.78 -19.22 27.49
C PRO A 84 19.58 -18.73 26.30
N SER A 85 20.92 -18.83 26.33
CA SER A 85 21.83 -18.36 25.28
C SER A 85 21.88 -19.35 24.11
N PRO A 86 22.00 -18.88 22.87
CA PRO A 86 22.31 -19.72 21.71
C PRO A 86 23.78 -20.17 21.68
N GLU A 87 24.52 -19.92 22.73
CA GLU A 87 25.92 -20.32 22.86
C GLU A 87 26.11 -21.40 23.92
N VAL A 88 27.07 -22.30 23.67
CA VAL A 88 27.54 -23.29 24.66
C VAL A 88 28.18 -22.55 25.83
N ARG A 89 27.87 -22.97 27.07
CA ARG A 89 28.57 -22.48 28.24
C ARG A 89 29.29 -23.59 28.97
N GLN A 90 30.40 -23.26 29.60
CA GLN A 90 31.28 -24.20 30.28
C GLN A 90 31.62 -23.72 31.67
N ALA A 91 31.92 -24.69 32.56
CA ALA A 91 32.41 -24.45 33.91
C ALA A 91 33.28 -25.61 34.34
N GLU A 92 34.09 -25.37 35.35
CA GLU A 92 34.89 -26.39 36.00
C GLU A 92 34.50 -26.54 37.50
N VAL A 93 34.40 -27.75 37.98
CA VAL A 93 34.19 -28.04 39.39
C VAL A 93 35.47 -28.60 39.96
N VAL A 94 36.07 -27.88 40.89
CA VAL A 94 37.30 -28.29 41.55
C VAL A 94 36.97 -29.17 42.76
N VAL A 95 37.52 -30.37 42.81
CA VAL A 95 37.34 -31.34 43.91
C VAL A 95 38.68 -31.55 44.59
N THR A 96 38.74 -31.50 45.93
CA THR A 96 39.97 -31.57 46.73
C THR A 96 39.86 -32.64 47.80
N THR A 97 40.88 -33.44 47.99
CA THR A 97 41.04 -34.38 49.11
C THR A 97 42.49 -34.34 49.61
N GLY A 98 42.73 -33.89 50.83
CA GLY A 98 44.07 -33.57 51.30
C GLY A 98 44.76 -32.57 50.40
N ASP A 99 45.96 -32.88 49.92
CA ASP A 99 46.76 -32.05 48.99
C ASP A 99 46.41 -32.32 47.52
N TYR A 100 45.51 -33.24 47.24
CA TYR A 100 45.14 -33.63 45.88
C TYR A 100 43.92 -32.83 45.36
N THR A 101 44.07 -32.29 44.13
CA THR A 101 43.03 -31.55 43.45
C THR A 101 42.75 -32.17 42.09
N ALA A 102 41.51 -32.28 41.70
CA ALA A 102 41.07 -32.70 40.40
C ALA A 102 39.89 -31.87 39.91
N THR A 103 39.70 -31.76 38.62
CA THR A 103 38.63 -30.99 38.00
C THR A 103 37.62 -31.90 37.33
N ILE A 104 36.37 -31.50 37.35
CA ILE A 104 35.28 -32.04 36.54
C ILE A 104 34.89 -30.93 35.54
N ASP A 105 35.03 -31.24 34.24
CA ASP A 105 34.61 -30.35 33.18
C ASP A 105 33.09 -30.43 33.00
N VAL A 106 32.43 -29.27 32.99
CA VAL A 106 30.99 -29.19 32.78
C VAL A 106 30.70 -28.35 31.55
N ALA A 107 29.89 -28.88 30.67
CA ALA A 107 29.39 -28.17 29.48
C ALA A 107 27.86 -28.21 29.46
N GLN A 108 27.27 -27.15 28.93
CA GLN A 108 25.84 -27.11 28.69
C GLN A 108 25.56 -26.68 27.28
N GLU A 109 24.68 -27.43 26.60
CA GLU A 109 24.24 -27.14 25.24
C GLU A 109 23.54 -25.78 25.14
N PRO A 110 23.63 -25.11 23.96
CA PRO A 110 22.94 -23.86 23.70
C PRO A 110 21.43 -24.09 23.58
N ALA A 111 20.66 -23.05 23.84
CA ALA A 111 19.26 -22.98 23.39
C ALA A 111 19.18 -22.96 21.85
N GLU A 112 18.06 -23.45 21.33
CA GLU A 112 17.78 -23.32 19.90
C GLU A 112 17.73 -21.83 19.52
N PRO A 113 18.42 -21.37 18.46
CA PRO A 113 18.37 -19.97 18.04
C PRO A 113 16.95 -19.56 17.66
N VAL A 114 16.53 -18.39 18.11
CA VAL A 114 15.23 -17.84 17.73
C VAL A 114 15.26 -17.41 16.27
N THR A 115 14.26 -17.84 15.52
CA THR A 115 14.03 -17.44 14.14
C THR A 115 12.84 -16.49 14.05
N LEU A 116 12.95 -15.51 13.18
CA LEU A 116 11.87 -14.56 12.88
C LEU A 116 11.87 -14.28 11.38
N ASP A 117 10.72 -14.51 10.72
CA ASP A 117 10.49 -14.22 9.30
C ASP A 117 9.20 -13.43 9.18
N VAL A 118 9.31 -12.18 8.73
CA VAL A 118 8.18 -11.27 8.52
C VAL A 118 7.98 -11.07 7.02
N LYS A 119 6.81 -11.42 6.51
CA LYS A 119 6.42 -11.26 5.11
C LYS A 119 5.31 -10.25 4.97
N GLY A 120 5.47 -9.34 4.03
CA GLY A 120 4.54 -8.29 3.68
C GLY A 120 4.74 -7.84 2.23
N PRO A 121 4.20 -6.69 1.84
CA PRO A 121 4.44 -6.11 0.52
C PRO A 121 5.90 -5.69 0.34
N GLU A 122 6.32 -5.44 -0.90
CA GLU A 122 7.68 -4.96 -1.21
C GLU A 122 7.97 -3.59 -0.57
N SER A 123 6.95 -2.77 -0.38
CA SER A 123 7.07 -1.47 0.29
C SER A 123 5.92 -1.24 1.27
N TYR A 124 6.22 -0.56 2.36
CA TYR A 124 5.28 -0.21 3.42
C TYR A 124 4.83 1.25 3.29
N VAL A 125 4.34 1.60 2.10
CA VAL A 125 3.87 2.94 1.78
C VAL A 125 2.35 2.95 1.74
N PHE A 126 1.75 3.74 2.63
CA PHE A 126 0.32 4.03 2.61
C PHE A 126 0.04 5.21 1.69
N ASP A 127 -1.10 5.13 1.04
CA ASP A 127 -1.64 6.26 0.31
C ASP A 127 -1.95 7.44 1.25
N SER A 128 -2.09 8.64 0.70
CA SER A 128 -2.50 9.83 1.46
C SER A 128 -3.84 9.67 2.19
N GLU A 129 -4.75 8.86 1.65
CA GLU A 129 -6.06 8.57 2.26
C GLU A 129 -6.02 7.39 3.24
N GLY A 130 -4.83 6.82 3.49
CA GLY A 130 -4.64 5.70 4.40
C GLY A 130 -4.77 4.34 3.73
N GLY A 131 -5.17 3.33 4.51
CA GLY A 131 -5.31 1.96 4.04
C GLY A 131 -4.86 0.93 5.06
N GLU A 132 -4.75 -0.31 4.61
CA GLU A 132 -4.32 -1.44 5.45
C GLU A 132 -3.19 -2.22 4.80
N ILE A 133 -2.25 -2.69 5.62
CA ILE A 133 -1.17 -3.61 5.23
C ILE A 133 -1.22 -4.81 6.16
N LEU A 134 -1.36 -5.99 5.59
CA LEU A 134 -1.33 -7.26 6.30
C LEU A 134 0.07 -7.88 6.22
N LEU A 135 0.58 -8.34 7.36
CA LEU A 135 1.85 -9.00 7.52
C LEU A 135 1.64 -10.42 8.03
N SER A 136 2.48 -11.34 7.57
CA SER A 136 2.60 -12.69 8.11
C SER A 136 3.90 -12.80 8.89
N VAL A 137 3.82 -13.22 10.14
CA VAL A 137 4.96 -13.36 11.05
C VAL A 137 5.11 -14.83 11.42
N ALA A 138 6.28 -15.40 11.11
CA ALA A 138 6.64 -16.75 11.48
C ALA A 138 7.83 -16.71 12.44
N SER A 139 7.70 -17.37 13.60
CA SER A 139 8.76 -17.51 14.61
C SER A 139 8.61 -18.82 15.37
N ASN A 140 9.76 -19.37 15.83
CA ASN A 140 9.78 -20.51 16.77
C ASN A 140 9.68 -20.09 18.24
N ALA A 141 9.54 -18.78 18.51
CA ALA A 141 9.35 -18.21 19.84
C ALA A 141 8.19 -17.21 19.86
N ALA A 142 7.72 -16.87 21.05
CA ALA A 142 6.74 -15.79 21.20
C ALA A 142 7.28 -14.49 20.63
N TRP A 143 6.42 -13.76 19.90
CA TRP A 143 6.79 -12.51 19.25
C TRP A 143 5.85 -11.37 19.63
N THR A 144 6.34 -10.16 19.49
CA THR A 144 5.60 -8.91 19.65
C THR A 144 5.93 -7.96 18.52
N ALA A 145 5.05 -6.99 18.28
CA ALA A 145 5.32 -5.93 17.33
C ALA A 145 4.90 -4.57 17.91
N SER A 146 5.55 -3.51 17.45
CA SER A 146 5.26 -2.12 17.86
C SER A 146 5.51 -1.15 16.72
N VAL A 147 4.78 -0.03 16.72
CA VAL A 147 4.98 1.11 15.83
C VAL A 147 5.27 2.34 16.68
N ASP A 148 6.27 3.13 16.28
CA ASP A 148 6.76 4.28 17.05
C ASP A 148 5.91 5.56 16.89
N GLN A 149 4.90 5.57 16.01
CA GLN A 149 4.04 6.71 15.73
C GLN A 149 2.56 6.35 15.86
N THR A 150 1.75 7.35 16.22
CA THR A 150 0.32 7.16 16.50
C THR A 150 -0.60 7.22 15.28
N TRP A 151 -0.10 7.72 14.16
CA TRP A 151 -0.90 7.81 12.92
C TRP A 151 -1.15 6.44 12.26
N CYS A 152 -0.37 5.44 12.62
CA CYS A 152 -0.53 4.06 12.16
C CYS A 152 -0.88 3.16 13.35
N VAL A 153 -2.02 2.50 13.31
CA VAL A 153 -2.49 1.57 14.33
C VAL A 153 -2.04 0.16 13.97
N LEU A 154 -1.43 -0.52 14.94
CA LEU A 154 -1.01 -1.91 14.81
C LEU A 154 -1.95 -2.82 15.59
N SER A 155 -2.43 -3.88 14.95
CA SER A 155 -3.14 -4.99 15.57
C SER A 155 -2.39 -6.29 15.30
N THR A 156 -2.24 -7.15 16.31
CA THR A 156 -1.52 -8.43 16.19
C THR A 156 -2.41 -9.61 16.58
N ASP A 157 -2.26 -10.71 15.86
CA ASP A 157 -2.83 -12.03 16.15
C ASP A 157 -1.68 -13.05 16.16
N PRO A 158 -0.99 -13.21 17.31
CA PRO A 158 0.16 -14.10 17.42
C PRO A 158 -0.20 -15.58 17.19
N GLU A 159 -1.42 -16.00 17.50
CA GLU A 159 -1.86 -17.39 17.29
C GLU A 159 -1.92 -17.75 15.80
N ARG A 160 -2.29 -16.79 14.97
CA ARG A 160 -2.33 -16.95 13.52
C ARG A 160 -1.06 -16.49 12.81
N GLY A 161 -0.13 -15.88 13.53
CA GLY A 161 1.06 -15.28 12.96
C GLY A 161 0.74 -14.08 12.06
N LEU A 162 -0.20 -13.22 12.46
CA LEU A 162 -0.64 -12.07 11.66
C LEU A 162 -0.42 -10.76 12.41
N ALA A 163 -0.03 -9.74 11.67
CA ALA A 163 -0.05 -8.36 12.12
C ALA A 163 -0.69 -7.47 11.05
N THR A 164 -1.57 -6.57 11.45
CA THR A 164 -2.25 -5.63 10.56
C THR A 164 -1.87 -4.21 10.94
N LEU A 165 -1.37 -3.46 9.97
CA LEU A 165 -1.14 -2.02 10.07
C LEU A 165 -2.34 -1.31 9.43
N THR A 166 -2.96 -0.40 10.17
CA THR A 166 -4.12 0.37 9.69
C THR A 166 -3.85 1.86 9.83
N VAL A 167 -4.05 2.59 8.75
CA VAL A 167 -4.05 4.06 8.72
C VAL A 167 -5.44 4.52 8.32
N ALA A 168 -6.20 5.05 9.28
CA ALA A 168 -7.60 5.43 9.09
C ALA A 168 -7.76 6.89 8.67
N GLU A 169 -6.82 7.77 9.05
CA GLU A 169 -6.92 9.20 8.82
C GLU A 169 -6.09 9.64 7.61
N PRO A 170 -6.65 10.49 6.72
CA PRO A 170 -5.90 11.02 5.60
C PRO A 170 -4.75 11.94 6.04
N ASN A 171 -3.62 11.85 5.36
CA ASN A 171 -2.54 12.82 5.52
C ASN A 171 -2.83 14.09 4.69
N THR A 172 -3.49 15.05 5.31
CA THR A 172 -3.77 16.37 4.72
C THR A 172 -2.66 17.39 4.92
N GLY A 173 -1.56 16.99 5.55
CA GLY A 173 -0.39 17.84 5.78
C GLY A 173 0.45 18.07 4.52
N ASP A 174 1.50 18.87 4.70
CA ASP A 174 2.47 19.26 3.66
C ASP A 174 3.72 18.36 3.61
N LYS A 175 3.71 17.26 4.36
CA LYS A 175 4.85 16.32 4.46
C LYS A 175 4.36 14.88 4.51
N THR A 176 5.14 14.01 3.93
CA THR A 176 5.02 12.56 4.12
C THR A 176 5.28 12.20 5.57
N LEU A 177 4.37 11.46 6.19
CA LEU A 177 4.55 10.92 7.53
C LEU A 177 5.44 9.68 7.47
N THR A 178 6.27 9.49 8.50
CA THR A 178 7.15 8.32 8.61
C THR A 178 7.03 7.68 9.97
N ALA A 179 7.17 6.36 10.03
CA ALA A 179 7.18 5.58 11.26
C ALA A 179 8.09 4.36 11.10
N THR A 180 8.40 3.71 12.22
CA THR A 180 9.14 2.45 12.25
C THR A 180 8.26 1.37 12.86
N LEU A 181 8.05 0.29 12.12
CA LEU A 181 7.53 -0.97 12.66
C LEU A 181 8.71 -1.80 13.17
N THR A 182 8.62 -2.25 14.39
CA THR A 182 9.56 -3.19 15.00
C THR A 182 8.82 -4.48 15.33
N VAL A 183 9.38 -5.62 14.90
CA VAL A 183 8.92 -6.97 15.25
C VAL A 183 10.05 -7.68 15.95
N GLU A 184 9.78 -8.23 17.13
CA GLU A 184 10.75 -8.90 17.99
C GLU A 184 10.21 -10.25 18.42
N ALA A 185 11.08 -11.24 18.49
CA ALA A 185 10.76 -12.58 18.96
C ALA A 185 11.81 -13.09 19.95
N GLY A 186 11.41 -13.89 20.93
CA GLY A 186 12.28 -14.46 21.94
C GLY A 186 12.58 -13.52 23.10
N THR A 187 13.82 -13.57 23.61
CA THR A 187 14.28 -12.82 24.77
C THR A 187 15.47 -11.92 24.42
N GLU A 188 15.89 -11.09 25.35
CA GLU A 188 17.08 -10.24 25.19
C GLU A 188 18.36 -11.06 24.89
N VAL A 189 18.49 -12.23 25.51
CA VAL A 189 19.66 -13.12 25.38
C VAL A 189 19.60 -13.97 24.11
N ASN A 190 18.42 -14.43 23.75
CA ASN A 190 18.20 -15.25 22.55
C ASN A 190 16.92 -14.71 21.88
N GLY A 191 17.11 -13.77 20.99
CA GLY A 191 16.02 -13.12 20.30
C GLY A 191 16.39 -12.71 18.88
N ALA A 192 15.37 -12.46 18.10
CA ALA A 192 15.46 -11.95 16.74
C ALA A 192 14.62 -10.68 16.60
N LYS A 193 15.11 -9.72 15.81
CA LYS A 193 14.46 -8.43 15.59
C LYS A 193 14.49 -8.07 14.13
N GLN A 194 13.37 -7.57 13.60
CA GLN A 194 13.28 -6.95 12.29
C GLN A 194 12.61 -5.58 12.39
N THR A 195 13.06 -4.63 11.58
CA THR A 195 12.51 -3.28 11.53
C THR A 195 12.17 -2.90 10.09
N PHE A 196 11.05 -2.19 9.93
CA PHE A 196 10.53 -1.76 8.63
C PHE A 196 10.17 -0.27 8.69
N SER A 197 10.59 0.47 7.67
CA SER A 197 10.19 1.86 7.53
C SER A 197 8.79 1.94 6.93
N LEU A 198 7.89 2.65 7.61
CA LEU A 198 6.54 2.94 7.15
C LEU A 198 6.47 4.38 6.69
N SER A 199 5.66 4.65 5.67
CA SER A 199 5.34 6.02 5.28
C SER A 199 3.89 6.17 4.84
N GLN A 200 3.32 7.35 5.08
CA GLN A 200 2.05 7.76 4.48
C GLN A 200 2.32 9.00 3.63
N GLN A 201 2.02 8.87 2.33
CA GLN A 201 2.21 9.95 1.37
C GLN A 201 1.43 11.20 1.77
N MET A 202 1.97 12.37 1.51
CA MET A 202 1.17 13.60 1.58
C MET A 202 0.18 13.66 0.40
N ARG A 203 -0.96 14.33 0.61
CA ARG A 203 -2.03 14.43 -0.40
C ARG A 203 -1.54 15.00 -1.73
N GLY A 204 -0.63 15.98 -1.67
CA GLY A 204 -0.04 16.59 -2.86
C GLY A 204 0.90 15.70 -3.70
N GLU A 205 1.33 14.55 -3.18
CA GLU A 205 2.12 13.56 -3.94
C GLU A 205 1.23 12.55 -4.66
N ASN A 206 -0.03 12.40 -4.25
CA ASN A 206 -0.95 11.48 -4.89
C ASN A 206 -1.45 12.07 -6.22
N PRO A 207 -1.24 11.39 -7.36
CA PRO A 207 -1.67 11.85 -8.67
C PRO A 207 -3.15 12.23 -8.74
N TYR A 208 -4.02 11.52 -8.03
CA TYR A 208 -5.46 11.81 -8.01
C TYR A 208 -5.76 13.26 -7.60
N PHE A 209 -5.10 13.79 -6.58
CA PHE A 209 -5.32 15.16 -6.10
C PHE A 209 -4.59 16.24 -6.92
N ARG A 210 -3.73 15.82 -7.85
CA ARG A 210 -3.01 16.72 -8.75
C ARG A 210 -3.72 16.97 -10.08
N ILE A 211 -4.67 16.11 -10.45
CA ILE A 211 -5.43 16.22 -11.70
C ILE A 211 -6.54 17.28 -11.66
N PRO A 212 -7.31 17.47 -10.57
CA PRO A 212 -8.39 18.47 -10.53
C PRO A 212 -7.92 19.90 -10.86
N GLY A 213 -8.74 20.62 -11.59
CA GLY A 213 -8.46 22.01 -11.98
C GLY A 213 -9.26 22.48 -13.18
N THR A 214 -9.01 23.73 -13.57
CA THR A 214 -9.56 24.32 -14.80
C THR A 214 -8.61 24.10 -15.97
N PHE A 215 -9.15 23.68 -17.10
CA PHE A 215 -8.42 23.39 -18.31
C PHE A 215 -9.02 24.15 -19.50
N SER A 216 -8.15 24.71 -20.32
CA SER A 216 -8.51 25.15 -21.66
C SER A 216 -8.42 23.99 -22.64
N ILE A 217 -9.29 23.93 -23.64
CA ILE A 217 -9.29 22.89 -24.66
C ILE A 217 -8.62 23.46 -25.92
N THR A 218 -7.51 22.82 -26.30
CA THR A 218 -6.75 23.17 -27.52
C THR A 218 -6.81 21.99 -28.49
N ALA A 219 -6.89 22.27 -29.77
CA ALA A 219 -6.86 21.24 -30.81
C ALA A 219 -6.11 21.76 -32.05
N ASP A 220 -5.52 20.82 -32.79
CA ASP A 220 -4.87 21.14 -34.08
C ASP A 220 -5.88 21.57 -35.15
N HIS A 221 -7.09 21.05 -35.05
CA HIS A 221 -8.20 21.37 -35.94
C HIS A 221 -9.48 21.60 -35.14
N TRP A 222 -10.21 22.65 -35.51
CA TRP A 222 -11.55 22.91 -34.97
C TRP A 222 -12.56 22.92 -36.10
N MET A 223 -13.59 22.09 -35.98
CA MET A 223 -14.62 21.97 -37.01
C MET A 223 -15.85 22.81 -36.65
N LEU A 224 -16.26 23.68 -37.56
CA LEU A 224 -17.52 24.41 -37.50
C LEU A 224 -18.36 24.09 -38.75
N ARG A 225 -19.54 23.52 -38.55
CA ARG A 225 -20.42 23.08 -39.67
C ARG A 225 -19.69 22.20 -40.70
N GLY A 226 -18.77 21.35 -40.26
CA GLY A 226 -18.00 20.46 -41.12
C GLY A 226 -16.80 21.16 -41.83
N VAL A 227 -16.54 22.42 -41.58
CA VAL A 227 -15.43 23.16 -42.15
C VAL A 227 -14.34 23.34 -41.11
N ASP A 228 -13.07 23.00 -41.48
CA ASP A 228 -11.90 23.20 -40.64
C ASP A 228 -11.59 24.69 -40.46
N GLN A 229 -11.47 25.10 -39.22
CA GLN A 229 -11.19 26.49 -38.80
C GLN A 229 -9.75 26.66 -38.28
N GLY A 230 -8.91 25.64 -38.44
CA GLY A 230 -7.52 25.61 -38.00
C GLY A 230 -7.32 25.35 -36.51
N ALA A 231 -6.06 25.44 -36.10
CA ALA A 231 -5.63 25.19 -34.74
C ALA A 231 -5.99 26.31 -33.75
N GLY A 232 -6.05 26.00 -32.47
CA GLY A 232 -6.22 27.00 -31.41
C GLY A 232 -6.90 26.49 -30.16
N THR A 233 -7.18 27.41 -29.27
CA THR A 233 -7.92 27.17 -28.02
C THR A 233 -9.33 27.72 -28.18
N ARG A 234 -10.35 26.87 -28.12
CA ARG A 234 -11.75 27.26 -28.34
C ARG A 234 -12.71 26.56 -27.39
N GLY A 235 -12.28 26.33 -26.17
CA GLY A 235 -13.13 25.75 -25.14
C GLY A 235 -12.42 25.63 -23.81
N SER A 236 -13.17 25.28 -22.79
CA SER A 236 -12.66 25.03 -21.44
C SER A 236 -13.53 24.01 -20.69
N CYS A 237 -12.96 23.42 -19.65
CA CYS A 237 -13.69 22.55 -18.74
C CYS A 237 -13.06 22.59 -17.34
N VAL A 238 -13.79 22.07 -16.38
CA VAL A 238 -13.28 21.85 -15.01
C VAL A 238 -13.31 20.37 -14.72
N ILE A 239 -12.19 19.87 -14.20
CA ILE A 239 -12.10 18.49 -13.67
C ILE A 239 -12.12 18.59 -12.15
N GLU A 240 -13.03 17.88 -11.51
CA GLU A 240 -13.26 17.88 -10.07
C GLU A 240 -13.09 16.47 -9.52
N GLU A 241 -12.70 16.37 -8.25
CA GLU A 241 -12.69 15.10 -7.53
C GLU A 241 -14.13 14.55 -7.46
N ASP A 242 -14.28 13.23 -7.66
CA ASP A 242 -15.55 12.54 -7.45
C ASP A 242 -15.34 11.34 -6.52
N LEU A 243 -15.19 10.14 -7.03
CA LEU A 243 -14.91 8.96 -6.21
C LEU A 243 -13.40 8.69 -6.21
N TYR A 244 -12.81 8.79 -5.04
CA TYR A 244 -11.36 8.67 -4.85
C TYR A 244 -10.75 7.47 -5.59
N ASN A 245 -9.70 7.73 -6.38
CA ASN A 245 -8.99 6.76 -7.22
C ASN A 245 -9.85 5.97 -8.23
N GLN A 246 -11.09 6.37 -8.47
CA GLN A 246 -11.98 5.70 -9.42
C GLN A 246 -12.50 6.62 -10.50
N TYR A 247 -12.97 7.81 -10.13
CA TYR A 247 -13.61 8.74 -11.04
C TYR A 247 -13.26 10.17 -10.71
N PHE A 248 -13.17 10.96 -11.78
CA PHE A 248 -13.31 12.42 -11.75
C PHE A 248 -14.64 12.82 -12.36
N ASN A 249 -15.01 14.05 -12.12
CA ASN A 249 -16.15 14.68 -12.74
C ASN A 249 -15.67 15.82 -13.62
N LEU A 250 -15.99 15.77 -14.93
CA LEU A 250 -15.77 16.89 -15.84
C LEU A 250 -17.04 17.72 -15.89
N SER A 251 -16.93 18.98 -15.52
CA SER A 251 -18.01 19.94 -15.43
C SER A 251 -17.69 21.23 -16.18
N ALA A 252 -18.61 22.16 -16.22
CA ALA A 252 -18.45 23.48 -16.83
C ALA A 252 -17.86 23.47 -18.24
N LEU A 253 -18.24 22.46 -19.04
CA LEU A 253 -17.74 22.31 -20.41
C LEU A 253 -18.23 23.47 -21.27
N THR A 254 -17.30 24.21 -21.86
CA THR A 254 -17.58 25.36 -22.71
C THR A 254 -16.93 25.15 -24.07
N PHE A 255 -17.65 25.47 -25.14
CA PHE A 255 -17.12 25.56 -26.47
C PHE A 255 -17.44 26.92 -27.06
N ASP A 256 -16.49 27.53 -27.78
CA ASP A 256 -16.75 28.73 -28.56
C ASP A 256 -17.75 28.43 -29.67
N GLY A 257 -18.47 29.46 -30.09
CA GLY A 257 -19.47 29.39 -31.14
C GLY A 257 -19.41 30.62 -32.07
N GLN A 258 -20.26 30.60 -33.09
CA GLN A 258 -20.52 31.80 -33.88
C GLN A 258 -21.46 32.72 -33.06
N GLY A 259 -20.90 33.60 -32.25
CA GLY A 259 -21.59 34.47 -31.33
C GLY A 259 -21.25 34.16 -29.88
N GLU A 260 -22.24 33.89 -29.04
CA GLU A 260 -22.00 33.55 -27.64
C GLU A 260 -21.45 32.12 -27.48
N PRO A 261 -20.46 31.92 -26.60
CA PRO A 261 -19.94 30.58 -26.31
C PRO A 261 -21.04 29.70 -25.72
N MET A 262 -21.07 28.43 -26.14
CA MET A 262 -21.97 27.44 -25.56
C MET A 262 -21.40 26.99 -24.22
N ARG A 263 -22.09 27.31 -23.13
CA ARG A 263 -21.74 26.87 -21.78
C ARG A 263 -22.66 25.76 -21.32
N MET A 264 -22.08 24.64 -20.96
CA MET A 264 -22.80 23.45 -20.48
C MET A 264 -22.51 23.23 -18.99
N GLU A 265 -22.89 24.20 -18.18
CA GLU A 265 -22.67 24.15 -16.73
C GLU A 265 -23.39 22.98 -16.04
N ALA A 266 -24.45 22.48 -16.66
CA ALA A 266 -25.25 21.38 -16.14
C ALA A 266 -24.75 19.98 -16.56
N LEU A 267 -23.76 19.88 -17.39
CA LEU A 267 -23.21 18.61 -17.85
C LEU A 267 -22.10 18.17 -16.92
N ALA A 268 -22.33 17.04 -16.26
CA ALA A 268 -21.31 16.34 -15.51
C ALA A 268 -20.99 15.03 -16.23
N LEU A 269 -19.75 14.90 -16.65
CA LEU A 269 -19.22 13.72 -17.30
C LEU A 269 -18.33 12.96 -16.32
N ASN A 270 -18.71 11.72 -15.99
CA ASN A 270 -17.85 10.87 -15.19
C ASN A 270 -16.66 10.40 -16.03
N LEU A 271 -15.46 10.69 -15.54
CA LEU A 271 -14.20 10.26 -16.13
C LEU A 271 -13.62 9.12 -15.30
N PRO A 272 -13.74 7.86 -15.73
CA PRO A 272 -13.00 6.76 -15.10
C PRO A 272 -11.51 7.05 -15.07
N TYR A 273 -10.88 6.82 -13.92
CA TYR A 273 -9.46 7.07 -13.69
C TYR A 273 -8.70 5.76 -13.51
N ASN A 274 -7.59 5.60 -14.22
CA ASN A 274 -6.64 4.53 -14.01
C ASN A 274 -5.41 5.10 -13.28
N ARG A 275 -5.22 4.68 -12.04
CA ARG A 275 -4.13 5.14 -11.18
C ARG A 275 -2.77 4.60 -11.63
N GLU A 276 -2.72 3.34 -12.07
CA GLU A 276 -1.46 2.67 -12.41
C GLU A 276 -0.79 3.30 -13.63
N GLU A 277 -1.60 3.65 -14.63
CA GLU A 277 -1.13 4.25 -15.88
C GLU A 277 -1.37 5.75 -15.97
N CYS A 278 -1.94 6.36 -14.92
CA CYS A 278 -2.23 7.80 -14.79
C CYS A 278 -2.97 8.39 -16.00
N TYR A 279 -4.10 7.78 -16.39
CA TYR A 279 -4.97 8.31 -17.43
C TYR A 279 -6.43 8.41 -16.98
N VAL A 280 -7.18 9.27 -17.67
CA VAL A 280 -8.63 9.36 -17.55
C VAL A 280 -9.29 8.85 -18.83
N SER A 281 -10.47 8.25 -18.71
CA SER A 281 -11.26 7.81 -19.86
C SER A 281 -12.45 8.72 -20.07
N ILE A 282 -12.72 9.08 -21.32
CA ILE A 282 -13.92 9.83 -21.73
C ILE A 282 -14.84 8.86 -22.48
N PRO A 283 -15.88 8.34 -21.83
CA PRO A 283 -16.79 7.39 -22.48
C PRO A 283 -17.59 8.06 -23.60
N LEU A 284 -17.64 7.42 -24.76
CA LEU A 284 -18.46 7.85 -25.88
C LEU A 284 -19.87 7.26 -25.81
N GLY A 285 -20.84 7.96 -26.39
CA GLY A 285 -22.26 7.55 -26.37
C GLY A 285 -22.92 7.76 -25.00
N GLN A 286 -22.27 8.49 -24.10
CA GLN A 286 -22.80 8.79 -22.78
C GLN A 286 -23.89 9.87 -22.88
N LEU A 287 -25.04 9.60 -22.22
CA LEU A 287 -26.08 10.62 -22.03
C LEU A 287 -25.58 11.65 -21.03
N LEU A 288 -25.44 12.89 -21.46
CA LEU A 288 -24.95 14.01 -20.66
C LEU A 288 -26.08 14.74 -19.97
N ALA A 289 -27.19 14.98 -20.67
CA ALA A 289 -28.31 15.71 -20.13
C ALA A 289 -29.63 15.30 -20.81
N THR A 290 -30.73 15.50 -20.08
CA THR A 290 -32.11 15.37 -20.57
C THR A 290 -32.84 16.67 -20.30
N PHE A 291 -33.45 17.23 -21.34
CA PHE A 291 -34.29 18.43 -21.29
C PHE A 291 -35.72 18.06 -21.69
N GLU A 292 -36.53 17.66 -20.70
CA GLU A 292 -37.90 17.18 -20.91
C GLU A 292 -38.79 18.24 -21.59
N GLU A 293 -38.67 19.51 -21.15
CA GLU A 293 -39.41 20.63 -21.73
C GLU A 293 -39.11 20.90 -23.20
N LYS A 294 -37.94 20.44 -23.68
CA LYS A 294 -37.50 20.58 -25.07
C LYS A 294 -37.54 19.26 -25.85
N ASP A 295 -38.08 18.21 -25.23
CA ASP A 295 -38.10 16.86 -25.84
C ASP A 295 -36.70 16.43 -26.32
N MET A 296 -35.64 16.65 -25.52
CA MET A 296 -34.27 16.53 -25.98
C MET A 296 -33.36 15.82 -24.97
N MET A 297 -32.54 14.90 -25.47
CA MET A 297 -31.41 14.27 -24.79
C MET A 297 -30.13 14.64 -25.50
N VAL A 298 -29.05 14.93 -24.76
CA VAL A 298 -27.73 15.29 -25.30
C VAL A 298 -26.72 14.21 -24.97
N TYR A 299 -25.93 13.81 -25.97
CA TYR A 299 -24.93 12.75 -25.87
C TYR A 299 -23.57 13.25 -26.35
N LEU A 300 -22.50 12.75 -25.67
CA LEU A 300 -21.13 12.90 -26.16
C LEU A 300 -20.82 11.73 -27.11
N VAL A 301 -20.35 12.05 -28.31
CA VAL A 301 -20.09 11.08 -29.36
C VAL A 301 -18.83 11.45 -30.14
N ALA A 302 -18.25 10.47 -30.85
CA ALA A 302 -17.31 10.77 -31.89
C ALA A 302 -18.07 10.92 -33.23
N ILE A 303 -17.70 11.91 -34.03
CA ILE A 303 -18.37 12.31 -35.26
C ILE A 303 -17.44 12.13 -36.45
N ASN A 304 -17.95 11.49 -37.49
CA ASN A 304 -17.34 11.51 -38.83
C ASN A 304 -17.93 12.68 -39.63
N VAL A 305 -17.15 13.71 -39.77
CA VAL A 305 -17.57 14.97 -40.42
C VAL A 305 -17.83 14.77 -41.93
N LYS A 306 -17.08 13.85 -42.58
CA LYS A 306 -17.20 13.62 -44.04
C LYS A 306 -18.53 12.94 -44.39
N ASN A 307 -18.98 12.02 -43.57
CA ASN A 307 -20.17 11.22 -43.83
C ASN A 307 -21.36 11.64 -42.99
N SER A 308 -21.19 12.65 -42.12
CA SER A 308 -22.21 13.09 -41.13
C SER A 308 -22.75 11.95 -40.29
N THR A 309 -21.88 11.00 -39.90
CA THR A 309 -22.20 9.88 -39.04
C THR A 309 -21.55 10.06 -37.67
N PHE A 310 -22.05 9.37 -36.65
CA PHE A 310 -21.54 9.43 -35.30
C PHE A 310 -21.58 8.05 -34.63
N THR A 311 -20.77 7.88 -33.59
CA THR A 311 -20.76 6.62 -32.81
C THR A 311 -22.08 6.44 -32.05
N THR A 312 -22.64 5.25 -32.15
CA THR A 312 -23.81 4.86 -31.34
C THR A 312 -23.47 3.84 -30.26
N GLY A 313 -22.22 3.39 -30.21
CA GLY A 313 -21.74 2.31 -29.37
C GLY A 313 -20.83 2.77 -28.23
N SER A 314 -20.48 1.80 -27.38
CA SER A 314 -19.55 1.98 -26.28
C SER A 314 -18.11 2.04 -26.81
N GLY A 315 -17.48 3.18 -26.69
CA GLY A 315 -16.05 3.40 -26.86
C GLY A 315 -15.62 4.42 -25.82
N ALA A 316 -14.33 4.64 -25.70
CA ALA A 316 -13.79 5.69 -24.86
C ALA A 316 -12.58 6.32 -25.55
N VAL A 317 -12.41 7.60 -25.31
CA VAL A 317 -11.19 8.35 -25.64
C VAL A 317 -10.33 8.36 -24.37
N THR A 318 -9.05 8.04 -24.52
CA THR A 318 -8.11 8.02 -23.39
C THR A 318 -7.42 9.38 -23.27
N GLY A 319 -7.50 9.99 -22.11
CA GLY A 319 -6.79 11.21 -21.76
C GLY A 319 -5.53 10.88 -20.94
N VAL A 320 -4.37 10.89 -21.59
CA VAL A 320 -3.07 10.66 -20.94
C VAL A 320 -2.64 11.92 -20.22
N VAL A 321 -2.41 11.80 -18.90
CA VAL A 321 -1.97 12.91 -18.05
C VAL A 321 -0.46 13.05 -18.15
N SER A 322 0.05 14.28 -18.35
CA SER A 322 1.49 14.56 -18.34
C SER A 322 2.09 14.42 -16.94
N ASP A 323 3.40 14.11 -16.85
CA ASP A 323 4.11 13.94 -15.58
C ASP A 323 4.04 15.17 -14.66
N ASP A 324 3.95 16.36 -15.23
CA ASP A 324 3.80 17.61 -14.50
C ASP A 324 2.34 17.96 -14.15
N PHE A 325 1.37 17.14 -14.57
CA PHE A 325 -0.08 17.32 -14.38
C PHE A 325 -0.64 18.59 -14.99
N ARG A 326 0.03 19.14 -16.00
CA ARG A 326 -0.40 20.36 -16.67
C ARG A 326 -1.22 20.13 -17.92
N THR A 327 -1.07 18.96 -18.53
CA THR A 327 -1.82 18.63 -19.75
C THR A 327 -2.43 17.25 -19.67
N ILE A 328 -3.57 17.10 -20.36
CA ILE A 328 -4.20 15.81 -20.61
C ILE A 328 -4.39 15.72 -22.13
N THR A 329 -3.66 14.82 -22.77
CA THR A 329 -3.71 14.63 -24.21
C THR A 329 -4.69 13.51 -24.53
N LEU A 330 -5.65 13.80 -25.41
CA LEU A 330 -6.69 12.83 -25.78
C LEU A 330 -6.22 11.97 -26.95
N HIS A 331 -6.36 10.65 -26.78
CA HIS A 331 -6.02 9.62 -27.76
C HIS A 331 -7.16 8.64 -27.96
N GLY A 332 -7.14 7.94 -29.08
CA GLY A 332 -8.05 6.81 -29.31
C GLY A 332 -9.44 7.20 -29.82
N LEU A 333 -9.56 8.33 -30.50
CA LEU A 333 -10.72 8.51 -31.38
C LEU A 333 -10.73 7.37 -32.41
N PRO A 334 -11.87 6.67 -32.60
CA PRO A 334 -11.93 5.59 -33.59
C PRO A 334 -11.55 6.12 -34.99
N GLU A 335 -10.78 5.36 -35.78
CA GLU A 335 -10.19 5.78 -37.07
C GLU A 335 -11.19 6.38 -38.06
N GLU A 336 -12.45 5.97 -38.00
CA GLU A 336 -13.52 6.50 -38.88
C GLU A 336 -14.01 7.87 -38.43
N TYR A 337 -13.68 8.32 -37.22
CA TYR A 337 -14.22 9.53 -36.62
C TYR A 337 -13.09 10.50 -36.31
N GLN A 338 -13.25 11.74 -36.75
CA GLN A 338 -12.22 12.75 -36.59
C GLN A 338 -12.48 13.76 -35.47
N THR A 339 -13.71 13.78 -34.95
CA THR A 339 -14.18 14.87 -34.08
C THR A 339 -14.90 14.34 -32.88
N LEU A 340 -14.59 14.88 -31.73
CA LEU A 340 -15.39 14.69 -30.50
C LEU A 340 -16.46 15.77 -30.47
N GLY A 341 -17.73 15.39 -30.28
CA GLY A 341 -18.81 16.35 -30.37
C GLY A 341 -20.10 15.93 -29.66
N LEU A 342 -21.07 16.79 -29.75
CA LEU A 342 -22.38 16.64 -29.09
C LEU A 342 -23.47 16.41 -30.13
N ILE A 343 -24.35 15.48 -29.83
CA ILE A 343 -25.59 15.28 -30.57
C ILE A 343 -26.79 15.43 -29.63
N SER A 344 -27.91 15.84 -30.19
CA SER A 344 -29.20 15.75 -29.53
C SER A 344 -30.04 14.64 -30.12
N ARG A 345 -30.85 13.97 -29.30
CA ARG A 345 -31.92 13.05 -29.73
C ARG A 345 -33.23 13.50 -29.08
N LYS A 346 -34.35 13.32 -29.78
CA LYS A 346 -35.64 13.54 -29.16
C LYS A 346 -35.96 12.43 -28.15
N ILE A 347 -36.61 12.79 -27.04
CA ILE A 347 -37.12 11.83 -26.05
C ILE A 347 -38.29 11.05 -26.65
N SER A 348 -39.18 11.79 -27.32
CA SER A 348 -40.41 11.23 -27.95
C SER A 348 -40.13 10.33 -29.16
N ASP A 349 -38.98 10.57 -29.85
CA ASP A 349 -38.59 9.82 -31.05
C ASP A 349 -37.05 9.79 -31.16
N THR A 350 -36.43 8.78 -30.59
CA THR A 350 -34.97 8.62 -30.55
C THR A 350 -34.27 8.44 -31.90
N SER A 351 -35.05 8.24 -32.99
CA SER A 351 -34.55 8.19 -34.35
C SER A 351 -34.21 9.59 -34.90
N GLN A 352 -34.81 10.63 -34.33
CA GLN A 352 -34.53 12.01 -34.70
C GLN A 352 -33.28 12.51 -33.94
N VAL A 353 -32.23 12.74 -34.73
CA VAL A 353 -30.94 13.16 -34.24
C VAL A 353 -30.57 14.53 -34.84
N GLY A 354 -30.06 15.43 -34.02
CA GLY A 354 -29.55 16.72 -34.44
C GLY A 354 -28.11 16.96 -33.98
N MET A 355 -27.38 17.80 -34.68
CA MET A 355 -26.07 18.33 -34.27
C MET A 355 -26.22 19.80 -33.93
N PHE A 356 -25.41 20.25 -32.95
CA PHE A 356 -25.33 21.67 -32.63
C PHE A 356 -24.38 22.35 -33.65
N GLY A 357 -24.93 22.99 -34.69
CA GLY A 357 -24.19 23.49 -35.81
C GLY A 357 -23.38 24.77 -35.59
N ASP A 358 -23.65 25.49 -34.48
CA ASP A 358 -23.05 26.82 -34.24
C ASP A 358 -21.88 26.81 -33.25
N ILE A 359 -21.40 25.63 -32.88
CA ILE A 359 -20.26 25.47 -31.97
C ILE A 359 -19.06 24.84 -32.69
N TYR A 360 -17.86 25.16 -32.21
CA TYR A 360 -16.63 24.54 -32.63
C TYR A 360 -16.43 23.20 -31.93
N TYR A 361 -16.09 22.17 -32.69
CA TYR A 361 -15.75 20.87 -32.18
C TYR A 361 -14.27 20.57 -32.38
N PRO A 362 -13.55 20.07 -31.34
CA PRO A 362 -12.14 19.71 -31.49
C PRO A 362 -12.02 18.45 -32.35
N SER A 363 -11.02 18.46 -33.25
CA SER A 363 -10.81 17.39 -34.21
C SER A 363 -9.33 17.02 -34.32
N GLY A 364 -9.06 15.79 -34.72
CA GLY A 364 -7.71 15.26 -34.90
C GLY A 364 -7.17 14.57 -33.66
N GLU A 365 -5.89 14.19 -33.73
CA GLU A 365 -5.19 13.50 -32.60
C GLU A 365 -4.55 14.49 -31.60
N GLY A 366 -4.54 15.77 -31.89
CA GLY A 366 -3.91 16.81 -31.09
C GLY A 366 -4.87 17.55 -30.15
N ILE A 367 -5.88 16.84 -29.59
CA ILE A 367 -6.79 17.46 -28.60
C ILE A 367 -6.13 17.43 -27.23
N VAL A 368 -5.87 18.60 -26.66
CA VAL A 368 -5.18 18.77 -25.38
C VAL A 368 -6.02 19.61 -24.43
N LEU A 369 -6.24 19.09 -23.24
CA LEU A 369 -6.70 19.86 -22.10
C LEU A 369 -5.46 20.45 -21.42
N ALA A 370 -5.26 21.75 -21.49
CA ALA A 370 -4.15 22.46 -20.90
C ALA A 370 -4.61 23.19 -19.63
N ARG A 371 -3.95 22.91 -18.50
CA ARG A 371 -4.28 23.53 -17.22
C ARG A 371 -4.09 25.04 -17.28
N GLU A 372 -5.09 25.78 -16.90
CA GLU A 372 -4.98 27.23 -16.78
C GLU A 372 -4.04 27.59 -15.63
N ALA A 373 -3.16 28.57 -15.85
CA ALA A 373 -2.35 29.12 -14.79
C ALA A 373 -3.29 29.70 -13.73
N ALA A 374 -3.10 29.33 -12.46
CA ALA A 374 -3.82 29.95 -11.36
C ALA A 374 -3.60 31.47 -11.48
N SER A 375 -4.64 32.23 -11.80
CA SER A 375 -4.56 33.67 -11.74
C SER A 375 -4.19 34.01 -10.28
N ALA A 376 -3.24 34.92 -10.06
CA ALA A 376 -2.72 35.31 -8.75
C ALA A 376 -3.80 35.86 -7.78
N SER A 377 -5.08 35.71 -8.11
CA SER A 377 -6.26 36.12 -7.35
C SER A 377 -7.10 34.96 -6.78
N SER A 378 -6.73 33.71 -7.00
CA SER A 378 -7.38 32.54 -6.36
C SER A 378 -6.50 32.00 -5.24
N ALA A 379 -6.31 32.78 -4.19
CA ALA A 379 -6.05 32.17 -2.88
C ALA A 379 -7.26 31.26 -2.59
N LEU A 380 -6.99 29.96 -2.40
CA LEU A 380 -7.95 28.96 -1.97
C LEU A 380 -8.75 29.50 -0.77
N LEU A 381 -9.91 30.07 -1.04
CA LEU A 381 -10.90 30.23 0.01
C LEU A 381 -11.46 28.83 0.26
N PRO A 382 -11.47 28.36 1.51
CA PRO A 382 -12.17 27.14 1.84
C PRO A 382 -13.60 27.32 1.39
N VAL A 383 -14.10 26.44 0.50
CA VAL A 383 -15.49 26.40 0.12
C VAL A 383 -16.26 26.03 1.39
N ALA A 384 -16.75 27.05 2.08
CA ALA A 384 -17.71 26.86 3.13
C ALA A 384 -18.96 26.29 2.48
N PHE A 385 -19.33 25.07 2.85
CA PHE A 385 -20.62 24.48 2.52
C PHE A 385 -21.72 25.35 3.15
N SER A 386 -22.19 26.35 2.40
CA SER A 386 -23.41 27.07 2.77
C SER A 386 -24.58 26.14 2.47
N SER A 387 -25.39 25.90 3.49
CA SER A 387 -26.64 25.16 3.46
C SER A 387 -27.53 25.60 2.29
N VAL A 388 -27.70 24.65 1.33
CA VAL A 388 -28.57 24.88 0.17
C VAL A 388 -30.02 24.74 0.57
N GLN A 389 -30.79 25.79 0.38
CA GLN A 389 -32.26 25.77 0.54
C GLN A 389 -32.86 24.82 -0.52
N ARG A 390 -33.83 24.01 -0.08
CA ARG A 390 -34.62 23.09 -0.92
C ARG A 390 -35.40 23.87 -1.98
N GLY A 391 -35.15 23.53 -3.25
CA GLY A 391 -35.97 23.93 -4.39
C GLY A 391 -35.71 22.92 -5.53
N ASP A 392 -36.79 22.34 -5.97
CA ASP A 392 -37.01 21.44 -7.12
C ASP A 392 -35.84 20.55 -7.59
N VAL A 393 -35.90 19.30 -7.14
CA VAL A 393 -34.94 18.24 -7.45
C VAL A 393 -35.48 17.41 -8.63
N VAL A 394 -34.86 17.51 -9.80
CA VAL A 394 -35.08 16.58 -10.91
C VAL A 394 -34.18 15.38 -10.72
N ARG A 395 -34.77 14.17 -10.53
CA ARG A 395 -34.02 12.91 -10.43
C ARG A 395 -33.67 12.43 -11.82
N LEU A 396 -32.38 12.47 -12.16
CA LEU A 396 -31.87 11.79 -13.35
C LEU A 396 -31.53 10.34 -12.99
N ARG A 397 -32.11 9.38 -13.71
CA ARG A 397 -31.68 7.97 -13.65
C ARG A 397 -30.70 7.71 -14.79
N ALA A 398 -29.47 7.38 -14.46
CA ALA A 398 -28.55 6.82 -15.44
C ALA A 398 -28.98 5.38 -15.76
N HIS A 399 -29.30 5.08 -17.01
CA HIS A 399 -29.46 3.71 -17.49
C HIS A 399 -28.11 3.23 -18.01
N THR A 400 -27.43 2.41 -17.21
CA THR A 400 -26.30 1.62 -17.68
C THR A 400 -26.77 0.21 -18.00
N THR A 401 -26.44 -0.31 -19.17
CA THR A 401 -26.73 -1.67 -19.64
C THR A 401 -25.73 -2.70 -19.10
N ARG A 402 -25.04 -2.43 -17.97
CA ARG A 402 -24.19 -3.40 -17.25
C ARG A 402 -24.41 -3.25 -15.76
N PRO A 403 -24.52 -4.35 -14.99
CA PRO A 403 -24.67 -4.26 -13.55
C PRO A 403 -23.35 -3.74 -12.94
N ALA A 404 -23.38 -2.50 -12.45
CA ALA A 404 -22.34 -1.96 -11.60
C ALA A 404 -22.68 -2.21 -10.13
N PRO A 405 -21.69 -2.34 -9.22
CA PRO A 405 -21.97 -2.37 -7.80
C PRO A 405 -22.66 -1.07 -7.38
N SER A 406 -23.56 -1.16 -6.42
CA SER A 406 -24.53 -0.16 -5.97
C SER A 406 -23.99 1.29 -6.01
N ALA A 407 -24.38 2.05 -7.02
CA ALA A 407 -24.05 3.45 -7.13
C ALA A 407 -25.04 4.29 -6.31
N THR A 408 -24.53 5.11 -5.44
CA THR A 408 -25.27 6.14 -4.72
C THR A 408 -25.84 7.14 -5.73
N THR A 409 -27.15 7.30 -5.74
CA THR A 409 -27.84 8.25 -6.63
C THR A 409 -27.47 9.67 -6.27
N ARG A 410 -26.71 10.36 -7.12
CA ARG A 410 -26.43 11.80 -6.98
C ARG A 410 -27.52 12.61 -7.69
N VAL A 411 -27.95 13.64 -7.03
CA VAL A 411 -28.95 14.60 -7.53
C VAL A 411 -28.21 15.83 -8.07
N PHE A 412 -28.37 16.09 -9.36
CA PHE A 412 -27.77 17.26 -10.01
C PHE A 412 -28.82 18.39 -10.13
N ARG A 413 -28.41 19.62 -9.83
CA ARG A 413 -29.19 20.82 -10.10
C ARG A 413 -28.86 21.32 -11.50
N THR A 414 -29.82 21.36 -12.38
CA THR A 414 -29.71 22.00 -13.69
C THR A 414 -30.07 23.49 -13.58
N SER A 415 -29.13 24.37 -13.92
CA SER A 415 -29.43 25.77 -14.12
C SER A 415 -30.04 25.94 -15.53
N THR A 416 -31.34 25.83 -15.64
CA THR A 416 -32.11 25.84 -16.89
C THR A 416 -31.99 27.15 -17.67
N ALA A 417 -31.54 28.23 -17.05
CA ALA A 417 -31.58 29.56 -17.65
C ALA A 417 -30.49 29.84 -18.69
N LEU A 418 -29.25 29.33 -18.48
CA LEU A 418 -28.13 29.61 -19.39
C LEU A 418 -28.15 28.74 -20.65
N LEU A 419 -28.58 27.48 -20.51
CA LEU A 419 -28.79 26.60 -21.67
C LEU A 419 -29.95 27.05 -22.56
N LYS A 420 -30.96 27.70 -21.99
CA LYS A 420 -32.12 28.17 -22.75
C LYS A 420 -31.73 29.13 -23.88
N ASN A 421 -30.79 30.03 -23.63
CA ASN A 421 -30.34 31.01 -24.63
C ASN A 421 -29.45 30.40 -25.74
N SER A 422 -28.63 29.40 -25.41
CA SER A 422 -27.74 28.76 -26.38
C SER A 422 -28.45 27.80 -27.32
N ILE A 423 -29.48 27.12 -26.82
CA ILE A 423 -30.25 26.14 -27.61
C ILE A 423 -31.33 26.81 -28.49
N GLU A 424 -31.88 27.95 -28.05
CA GLU A 424 -32.85 28.71 -28.87
C GLU A 424 -32.22 29.34 -30.08
N LYS A 425 -30.89 29.55 -30.08
CA LYS A 425 -30.14 30.17 -31.18
C LYS A 425 -29.48 29.23 -32.18
N SER A 426 -29.38 27.92 -31.84
CA SER A 426 -28.78 26.89 -32.69
C SER A 426 -29.86 26.13 -33.46
N PRO A 427 -29.92 26.22 -34.78
CA PRO A 427 -30.82 25.37 -35.57
C PRO A 427 -30.38 23.92 -35.43
N LEU A 428 -31.31 23.05 -35.03
CA LEU A 428 -31.17 21.59 -35.12
C LEU A 428 -31.26 21.21 -36.62
N PHE A 429 -30.23 20.53 -37.14
CA PHE A 429 -30.26 19.91 -38.47
C PHE A 429 -30.84 18.51 -38.41
#